data_8e95e1c41facf6725508e0a0eb24de45
#
_entry.id   8e95e1c41facf6725508e0a0eb24de45
#
_cell.length_a   1.000
_cell.length_b   1.000
_cell.length_c   1.000
_cell.angle_alpha   90.00
_cell.angle_beta   90.00
_cell.angle_gamma   90.00
#
_symmetry.space_group_name_H-M   'P 1'
#
loop_
_entity.id
_entity.type
_entity.pdbx_description
1 polymer ?
#
loop_
_entity_poly.entity_id
_entity_poly.type
_entity_poly.pdbx_seq_one_letter_code
_entity_poly.pdbx_strand_id
1 'polypeptide(L)'
;PGQWRATKNADASKTKYPVSSVPQSRASSGRSEPFTLTMGQSGVRMYIGAMLSGSVSGMVYYDDAADAGFGEEESYCMDVTIELLDSSDAVVAVIQPEEDGSYVFEGIAPGRYRVRFTAHEDDCAFSGTERSMAKGGVQPSTGGVSTTRSLTVTGGDALTEVNAGVVRLGELSGEIWEDSNGDGVQDAQEKLLEGVTVHLMNGTGRTILDTVATDEDGRFSFKRMMPGDYKLRVDAPEGYVFSAPTQSSVLSLESEKDDRGYSVPFTLLGGVKVDGVRFG
;
A
#
# COMPACT_ATOMS: atom_id res chain seq x y z
N PRO A 1 -9.75 -12.34 -30.78
CA PRO A 1 -10.22 -11.38 -31.75
C PRO A 1 -10.19 -10.02 -31.10
N GLY A 2 -9.21 -9.17 -31.50
CA GLY A 2 -8.98 -7.86 -30.90
C GLY A 2 -10.21 -6.96 -31.00
N GLN A 3 -10.54 -6.27 -29.93
CA GLN A 3 -11.61 -5.28 -29.92
C GLN A 3 -11.12 -3.99 -30.60
N TRP A 4 -11.89 -3.46 -31.55
CA TRP A 4 -11.58 -2.23 -32.26
C TRP A 4 -12.32 -1.04 -31.66
N ARG A 5 -11.64 0.11 -31.54
CA ARG A 5 -12.26 1.40 -31.15
C ARG A 5 -12.08 2.45 -32.19
N ALA A 6 -13.05 3.36 -32.28
CA ALA A 6 -12.94 4.54 -33.14
C ALA A 6 -11.93 5.55 -32.57
N THR A 7 -11.00 6.03 -33.37
CA THR A 7 -10.02 7.05 -32.95
C THR A 7 -10.70 8.41 -32.73
N LYS A 8 -10.31 9.08 -31.63
CA LYS A 8 -10.55 10.51 -31.49
C LYS A 8 -9.64 11.25 -32.47
N ASN A 9 -10.26 12.08 -33.33
CA ASN A 9 -9.58 13.10 -34.12
C ASN A 9 -8.18 12.74 -34.63
N ALA A 10 -8.10 12.00 -35.70
CA ALA A 10 -6.95 12.12 -36.56
C ALA A 10 -7.02 13.49 -37.26
N ASP A 11 -6.24 14.44 -36.79
CA ASP A 11 -5.98 15.71 -37.45
C ASP A 11 -7.26 16.50 -37.88
N ALA A 12 -7.81 17.25 -36.93
CA ALA A 12 -9.00 18.12 -37.18
C ALA A 12 -8.80 19.12 -38.32
N SER A 13 -7.56 19.35 -38.78
CA SER A 13 -7.24 20.20 -39.93
C SER A 13 -7.57 19.56 -41.28
N LYS A 14 -7.73 18.23 -41.30
CA LYS A 14 -8.00 17.47 -42.53
C LYS A 14 -9.45 16.97 -42.67
N THR A 15 -10.25 17.07 -41.59
CA THR A 15 -11.64 16.68 -41.62
C THR A 15 -12.53 17.91 -41.71
N LYS A 16 -13.24 18.06 -42.79
CA LYS A 16 -14.24 19.12 -42.97
C LYS A 16 -15.44 18.95 -42.03
N TYR A 17 -15.52 17.79 -41.32
CA TYR A 17 -16.58 17.43 -40.38
C TYR A 17 -15.97 16.68 -39.17
N PRO A 18 -16.08 17.23 -37.97
CA PRO A 18 -15.56 16.56 -36.74
C PRO A 18 -16.39 15.30 -36.44
N VAL A 19 -15.70 14.23 -36.10
CA VAL A 19 -16.33 13.04 -35.51
C VAL A 19 -16.60 13.33 -34.03
N SER A 20 -17.80 13.05 -33.56
CA SER A 20 -18.10 13.20 -32.12
C SER A 20 -17.13 12.40 -31.28
N SER A 21 -16.69 12.97 -30.17
CA SER A 21 -15.86 12.24 -29.19
C SER A 21 -16.62 11.05 -28.66
N VAL A 22 -16.19 9.85 -29.03
CA VAL A 22 -16.70 8.62 -28.40
C VAL A 22 -16.14 8.56 -26.99
N PRO A 23 -16.99 8.39 -25.96
CA PRO A 23 -16.49 8.14 -24.59
C PRO A 23 -15.55 6.92 -24.61
N GLN A 24 -14.49 6.94 -23.79
CA GLN A 24 -13.45 5.91 -23.82
C GLN A 24 -13.91 4.54 -23.31
N SER A 25 -15.16 4.39 -22.87
CA SER A 25 -15.72 3.13 -22.41
C SER A 25 -16.36 2.36 -23.56
N ARG A 26 -15.82 1.21 -23.92
CA ARG A 26 -16.43 0.09 -24.67
C ARG A 26 -17.27 0.42 -25.90
N ALA A 27 -17.20 1.58 -26.55
CA ALA A 27 -18.00 1.87 -27.70
C ALA A 27 -17.44 1.16 -28.95
N SER A 28 -18.15 0.16 -29.43
CA SER A 28 -17.91 -0.48 -30.74
C SER A 28 -18.47 0.33 -31.92
N SER A 29 -19.16 1.45 -31.66
CA SER A 29 -19.76 2.32 -32.67
C SER A 29 -19.50 3.79 -32.35
N GLY A 30 -19.26 4.59 -33.38
CA GLY A 30 -19.15 6.05 -33.31
C GLY A 30 -20.17 6.70 -34.26
N ARG A 31 -20.64 7.88 -33.87
CA ARG A 31 -21.52 8.70 -34.70
C ARG A 31 -20.80 9.98 -35.11
N SER A 32 -20.99 10.43 -36.34
CA SER A 32 -20.59 11.78 -36.73
C SER A 32 -21.56 12.81 -36.16
N GLU A 33 -21.09 14.04 -35.99
CA GLU A 33 -22.01 15.16 -35.83
C GLU A 33 -22.94 15.28 -37.05
N PRO A 34 -24.17 15.77 -36.85
CA PRO A 34 -25.05 16.05 -37.97
C PRO A 34 -24.39 17.02 -38.97
N PHE A 35 -24.48 16.72 -40.23
CA PHE A 35 -23.97 17.58 -41.29
C PHE A 35 -25.07 17.83 -42.34
N THR A 36 -25.03 19.01 -42.95
CA THR A 36 -26.00 19.39 -43.95
C THR A 36 -25.38 19.24 -45.34
N LEU A 37 -26.10 18.56 -46.24
CA LEU A 37 -25.77 18.51 -47.65
C LEU A 37 -26.64 19.54 -48.38
N THR A 38 -26.01 20.43 -49.14
CA THR A 38 -26.69 21.39 -49.99
C THR A 38 -26.81 20.86 -51.44
N MET A 39 -27.83 21.32 -52.19
CA MET A 39 -28.03 20.89 -53.52
C MET A 39 -26.82 21.23 -54.43
N GLY A 40 -26.32 20.25 -55.19
CA GLY A 40 -25.12 20.37 -56.00
C GLY A 40 -23.81 20.05 -55.30
N GLN A 41 -23.82 19.72 -54.03
CA GLN A 41 -22.64 19.29 -53.30
C GLN A 41 -22.41 17.79 -53.55
N SER A 42 -21.28 17.45 -54.16
CA SER A 42 -20.86 16.07 -54.41
C SER A 42 -19.56 15.75 -53.67
N GLY A 43 -19.41 14.52 -53.21
CA GLY A 43 -18.14 14.03 -52.70
C GLY A 43 -17.83 14.35 -51.24
N VAL A 44 -18.78 14.20 -50.29
CA VAL A 44 -18.50 14.17 -48.86
C VAL A 44 -17.73 12.89 -48.56
N ARG A 45 -16.49 13.04 -48.12
CA ARG A 45 -15.66 11.90 -47.67
C ARG A 45 -15.60 11.91 -46.18
N MET A 46 -15.95 10.79 -45.56
CA MET A 46 -15.79 10.56 -44.12
C MET A 46 -14.57 9.65 -43.93
N TYR A 47 -13.69 10.04 -43.00
CA TYR A 47 -12.54 9.24 -42.61
C TYR A 47 -12.76 8.74 -41.19
N ILE A 48 -12.71 7.43 -41.01
CA ILE A 48 -12.85 6.78 -39.72
C ILE A 48 -11.57 5.98 -39.46
N GLY A 49 -10.85 6.32 -38.40
CA GLY A 49 -9.73 5.52 -37.91
C GLY A 49 -10.20 4.56 -36.82
N ALA A 50 -9.72 3.35 -36.87
CA ALA A 50 -9.91 2.38 -35.80
C ALA A 50 -8.54 1.98 -35.21
N MET A 51 -8.49 1.70 -33.91
CA MET A 51 -7.29 1.24 -33.23
C MET A 51 -7.59 -0.01 -32.41
N LEU A 52 -6.57 -0.85 -32.23
CA LEU A 52 -6.65 -1.96 -31.30
C LEU A 52 -6.67 -1.40 -29.88
N SER A 53 -7.53 -1.95 -29.04
CA SER A 53 -7.50 -1.69 -27.61
C SER A 53 -6.50 -2.61 -26.93
N GLY A 54 -5.95 -2.16 -25.81
CA GLY A 54 -5.14 -2.97 -24.91
C GLY A 54 -5.89 -3.37 -23.63
N SER A 55 -5.18 -4.02 -22.72
CA SER A 55 -5.66 -4.37 -21.39
C SER A 55 -4.58 -4.11 -20.33
N VAL A 56 -5.01 -3.94 -19.08
CA VAL A 56 -4.16 -3.90 -17.88
C VAL A 56 -4.74 -4.86 -16.87
N SER A 57 -3.93 -5.78 -16.36
CA SER A 57 -4.35 -6.78 -15.39
C SER A 57 -3.28 -7.04 -14.35
N GLY A 58 -3.72 -7.58 -13.23
CA GLY A 58 -2.86 -7.94 -12.11
C GLY A 58 -3.62 -8.64 -11.02
N MET A 59 -3.03 -8.64 -9.84
CA MET A 59 -3.53 -9.29 -8.64
C MET A 59 -3.39 -8.36 -7.43
N VAL A 60 -4.33 -8.45 -6.50
CA VAL A 60 -4.27 -7.82 -5.18
C VAL A 60 -4.23 -8.90 -4.11
N TYR A 61 -3.29 -8.79 -3.18
CA TYR A 61 -3.05 -9.79 -2.14
C TYR A 61 -2.60 -9.11 -0.84
N TYR A 62 -2.75 -9.81 0.29
CA TYR A 62 -2.15 -9.39 1.54
C TYR A 62 -0.67 -9.78 1.54
N ASP A 63 0.20 -8.79 1.67
CA ASP A 63 1.66 -8.96 1.76
C ASP A 63 2.08 -8.79 3.23
N ASP A 64 1.88 -9.84 4.01
CA ASP A 64 2.16 -9.82 5.45
C ASP A 64 3.66 -9.84 5.78
N ALA A 65 4.50 -10.15 4.81
CA ALA A 65 5.95 -10.06 4.90
C ALA A 65 6.51 -8.70 4.43
N ALA A 66 5.71 -7.91 3.73
CA ALA A 66 6.08 -6.63 3.10
C ALA A 66 7.27 -6.76 2.13
N ASP A 67 7.37 -7.88 1.42
CA ASP A 67 8.44 -8.16 0.44
C ASP A 67 8.05 -7.85 -1.01
N ALA A 68 6.79 -7.46 -1.22
CA ALA A 68 6.17 -7.14 -2.52
C ALA A 68 6.13 -8.33 -3.49
N GLY A 69 6.10 -9.55 -2.98
CA GLY A 69 5.87 -10.81 -3.68
C GLY A 69 4.59 -11.46 -3.19
N PHE A 70 3.97 -12.32 -4.00
CA PHE A 70 2.88 -13.17 -3.56
C PHE A 70 3.45 -14.55 -3.21
N GLY A 71 3.44 -14.87 -1.91
CA GLY A 71 3.96 -16.12 -1.33
C GLY A 71 2.87 -17.18 -1.11
N GLU A 72 3.30 -18.41 -0.80
CA GLU A 72 2.38 -19.55 -0.56
C GLU A 72 1.51 -19.37 0.69
N GLU A 73 1.97 -18.60 1.67
CA GLU A 73 1.25 -18.32 2.93
C GLU A 73 0.32 -17.10 2.84
N GLU A 74 0.34 -16.38 1.73
CA GLU A 74 -0.40 -15.14 1.54
C GLU A 74 -1.78 -15.38 0.93
N SER A 75 -2.72 -14.52 1.29
CA SER A 75 -4.10 -14.60 0.83
C SER A 75 -4.46 -13.45 -0.09
N TYR A 76 -5.48 -13.63 -0.90
CA TYR A 76 -6.00 -12.59 -1.77
C TYR A 76 -6.73 -11.50 -0.98
N CYS A 77 -6.57 -10.26 -1.41
CA CYS A 77 -7.25 -9.11 -0.83
C CYS A 77 -8.34 -8.62 -1.77
N MET A 78 -9.60 -8.68 -1.34
CA MET A 78 -10.76 -8.24 -2.12
C MET A 78 -11.27 -6.86 -1.70
N ASP A 79 -10.88 -6.38 -0.52
CA ASP A 79 -11.38 -5.12 0.05
C ASP A 79 -10.55 -3.90 -0.43
N VAL A 80 -10.44 -3.80 -1.75
CA VAL A 80 -9.68 -2.74 -2.42
C VAL A 80 -10.47 -2.22 -3.62
N THR A 81 -10.60 -0.91 -3.72
CA THR A 81 -11.08 -0.25 -4.95
C THR A 81 -9.90 -0.01 -5.89
N ILE A 82 -10.07 -0.41 -7.15
CA ILE A 82 -9.05 -0.27 -8.20
C ILE A 82 -9.56 0.70 -9.27
N GLU A 83 -8.81 1.76 -9.51
CA GLU A 83 -9.16 2.80 -10.46
C GLU A 83 -8.11 2.92 -11.55
N LEU A 84 -8.56 2.93 -12.80
CA LEU A 84 -7.71 3.28 -13.93
C LEU A 84 -7.77 4.79 -14.15
N LEU A 85 -6.64 5.46 -14.11
CA LEU A 85 -6.48 6.89 -14.28
C LEU A 85 -5.83 7.19 -15.65
N ASP A 86 -6.28 8.21 -16.34
CA ASP A 86 -5.61 8.71 -17.54
C ASP A 86 -4.42 9.63 -17.20
N SER A 87 -3.78 10.18 -18.23
CA SER A 87 -2.61 11.07 -18.09
C SER A 87 -2.91 12.40 -17.37
N SER A 88 -4.18 12.75 -17.17
CA SER A 88 -4.63 13.94 -16.44
C SER A 88 -5.11 13.61 -15.02
N ASP A 89 -4.95 12.35 -14.59
CA ASP A 89 -5.45 11.79 -13.33
C ASP A 89 -6.98 11.68 -13.24
N ALA A 90 -7.67 11.79 -14.36
CA ALA A 90 -9.10 11.54 -14.40
C ALA A 90 -9.37 10.03 -14.36
N VAL A 91 -10.37 9.64 -13.55
CA VAL A 91 -10.81 8.25 -13.43
C VAL A 91 -11.49 7.80 -14.72
N VAL A 92 -10.95 6.78 -15.38
CA VAL A 92 -11.46 6.20 -16.62
C VAL A 92 -12.36 5.00 -16.35
N ALA A 93 -11.98 4.19 -15.35
CA ALA A 93 -12.72 3.00 -14.93
C ALA A 93 -12.47 2.70 -13.47
N VAL A 94 -13.43 2.03 -12.82
CA VAL A 94 -13.36 1.57 -11.42
C VAL A 94 -13.82 0.13 -11.37
N ILE A 95 -13.08 -0.72 -10.70
CA ILE A 95 -13.40 -2.14 -10.47
C ILE A 95 -12.98 -2.55 -9.06
N GLN A 96 -13.38 -3.75 -8.66
CA GLN A 96 -12.88 -4.46 -7.48
C GLN A 96 -12.21 -5.75 -7.92
N PRO A 97 -11.32 -6.34 -7.11
CA PRO A 97 -10.75 -7.65 -7.39
C PRO A 97 -11.82 -8.74 -7.41
N GLU A 98 -11.58 -9.80 -8.16
CA GLU A 98 -12.35 -11.04 -8.12
C GLU A 98 -11.97 -11.86 -6.85
N GLU A 99 -12.66 -12.98 -6.60
CA GLU A 99 -12.43 -13.85 -5.43
C GLU A 99 -10.99 -14.39 -5.33
N ASP A 100 -10.30 -14.51 -6.45
CA ASP A 100 -8.90 -14.94 -6.56
C ASP A 100 -7.91 -13.76 -6.57
N GLY A 101 -8.35 -12.58 -6.16
CA GLY A 101 -7.56 -11.35 -6.13
C GLY A 101 -7.27 -10.76 -7.51
N SER A 102 -7.62 -11.43 -8.58
CA SER A 102 -7.33 -10.98 -9.93
C SER A 102 -8.22 -9.78 -10.34
N TYR A 103 -7.71 -8.96 -11.24
CA TYR A 103 -8.48 -7.90 -11.86
C TYR A 103 -8.03 -7.65 -13.29
N VAL A 104 -8.91 -7.10 -14.11
CA VAL A 104 -8.60 -6.72 -15.49
C VAL A 104 -9.39 -5.50 -15.96
N PHE A 105 -8.68 -4.53 -16.52
CA PHE A 105 -9.25 -3.48 -17.34
C PHE A 105 -9.08 -3.85 -18.81
N GLU A 106 -10.18 -4.08 -19.50
CA GLU A 106 -10.20 -4.42 -20.90
C GLU A 106 -10.63 -3.24 -21.80
N GLY A 107 -10.30 -3.34 -23.07
CA GLY A 107 -10.76 -2.39 -24.06
C GLY A 107 -10.19 -0.99 -23.86
N ILE A 108 -8.97 -0.85 -23.32
CA ILE A 108 -8.30 0.42 -23.06
C ILE A 108 -7.75 0.98 -24.39
N ALA A 109 -8.01 2.26 -24.67
CA ALA A 109 -7.39 2.94 -25.80
C ALA A 109 -5.87 3.08 -25.58
N PRO A 110 -5.03 3.06 -26.63
CA PRO A 110 -3.62 3.40 -26.51
C PRO A 110 -3.42 4.75 -25.82
N GLY A 111 -2.51 4.77 -24.83
CA GLY A 111 -2.28 5.97 -24.02
C GLY A 111 -1.38 5.72 -22.82
N ARG A 112 -1.26 6.75 -22.00
CA ARG A 112 -0.59 6.64 -20.70
C ARG A 112 -1.61 6.60 -19.59
N TYR A 113 -1.45 5.66 -18.67
CA TYR A 113 -2.37 5.40 -17.57
C TYR A 113 -1.61 5.19 -16.28
N ARG A 114 -2.32 5.29 -15.16
CA ARG A 114 -1.90 4.81 -13.84
C ARG A 114 -3.02 3.99 -13.25
N VAL A 115 -2.69 3.04 -12.38
CA VAL A 115 -3.69 2.31 -11.60
C VAL A 115 -3.54 2.77 -10.16
N ARG A 116 -4.64 3.24 -9.57
CA ARG A 116 -4.73 3.59 -8.16
C ARG A 116 -5.49 2.51 -7.41
N PHE A 117 -4.93 2.11 -6.29
CA PHE A 117 -5.52 1.15 -5.36
C PHE A 117 -5.85 1.86 -4.06
N THR A 118 -7.04 1.63 -3.54
CA THR A 118 -7.52 2.17 -2.27
C THR A 118 -8.01 1.01 -1.43
N ALA A 119 -7.28 0.69 -0.35
CA ALA A 119 -7.70 -0.29 0.65
C ALA A 119 -8.75 0.33 1.57
N HIS A 120 -9.73 -0.45 1.98
CA HIS A 120 -10.83 0.01 2.83
C HIS A 120 -10.60 -0.28 4.32
N GLU A 121 -9.63 -1.12 4.66
CA GLU A 121 -9.21 -1.33 6.04
C GLU A 121 -8.40 -0.14 6.56
N ASP A 122 -8.66 0.29 7.81
CA ASP A 122 -8.09 1.52 8.37
C ASP A 122 -6.57 1.44 8.58
N ASP A 123 -6.04 0.26 8.96
CA ASP A 123 -4.63 0.06 9.28
C ASP A 123 -3.88 -0.70 8.19
N CYS A 124 -3.98 -0.20 6.95
CA CYS A 124 -3.29 -0.75 5.80
C CYS A 124 -2.27 0.20 5.20
N ALA A 125 -1.31 -0.39 4.52
CA ALA A 125 -0.31 0.23 3.68
C ALA A 125 -0.16 -0.57 2.38
N PHE A 126 0.69 -0.12 1.47
CA PHE A 126 1.04 -0.89 0.28
C PHE A 126 2.54 -1.14 0.25
N SER A 127 2.91 -2.37 -0.03
CA SER A 127 4.29 -2.77 -0.30
C SER A 127 4.70 -2.45 -1.73
N GLY A 128 5.99 -2.30 -1.96
CA GLY A 128 6.53 -2.13 -3.29
C GLY A 128 8.05 -2.13 -3.28
N THR A 129 8.62 -2.80 -4.24
CA THR A 129 10.07 -2.80 -4.49
C THR A 129 10.35 -2.21 -5.87
N GLU A 130 11.59 -1.78 -6.12
CA GLU A 130 11.99 -1.33 -7.47
C GLU A 130 11.70 -2.40 -8.54
N ARG A 131 11.82 -3.69 -8.18
CA ARG A 131 11.54 -4.81 -9.08
C ARG A 131 10.04 -4.94 -9.39
N SER A 132 9.17 -4.86 -8.37
CA SER A 132 7.73 -4.92 -8.57
C SER A 132 7.22 -3.69 -9.32
N MET A 133 7.70 -2.49 -8.98
CA MET A 133 7.37 -1.25 -9.69
C MET A 133 7.85 -1.24 -11.14
N ALA A 134 8.98 -1.87 -11.46
CA ALA A 134 9.46 -2.01 -12.84
C ALA A 134 8.55 -2.90 -13.70
N LYS A 135 7.81 -3.82 -13.08
CA LYS A 135 6.80 -4.68 -13.72
C LYS A 135 5.40 -4.03 -13.78
N GLY A 136 5.23 -2.85 -13.24
CA GLY A 136 3.96 -2.13 -13.20
C GLY A 136 3.25 -2.18 -11.85
N GLY A 137 3.82 -2.80 -10.82
CA GLY A 137 3.27 -2.84 -9.47
C GLY A 137 3.18 -1.47 -8.81
N VAL A 138 2.45 -1.40 -7.69
CA VAL A 138 2.23 -0.17 -6.93
C VAL A 138 3.51 0.37 -6.31
N GLN A 139 3.51 1.66 -6.03
CA GLN A 139 4.54 2.29 -5.21
C GLN A 139 4.28 1.99 -3.73
N PRO A 140 5.32 1.82 -2.90
CA PRO A 140 5.12 1.64 -1.46
C PRO A 140 4.45 2.88 -0.88
N SER A 141 3.54 2.68 0.06
CA SER A 141 2.88 3.76 0.79
C SER A 141 2.67 3.37 2.25
N THR A 142 2.59 4.34 3.13
CA THR A 142 2.28 4.15 4.56
C THR A 142 0.80 4.36 4.88
N GLY A 143 -0.02 4.54 3.85
CA GLY A 143 -1.47 4.73 3.96
C GLY A 143 -2.23 3.79 3.05
N GLY A 144 -3.55 3.74 3.22
CA GLY A 144 -4.46 2.88 2.47
C GLY A 144 -4.62 3.23 0.98
N VAL A 145 -3.79 4.09 0.42
CA VAL A 145 -3.85 4.47 -1.01
C VAL A 145 -2.47 4.38 -1.63
N SER A 146 -2.39 3.74 -2.79
CA SER A 146 -1.18 3.72 -3.60
C SER A 146 -1.50 3.79 -5.09
N THR A 147 -0.50 4.19 -5.89
CA THR A 147 -0.64 4.36 -7.34
C THR A 147 0.59 3.80 -8.05
N THR A 148 0.40 3.18 -9.20
CA THR A 148 1.51 2.71 -10.05
C THR A 148 2.28 3.89 -10.64
N ARG A 149 3.49 3.61 -11.12
CA ARG A 149 4.16 4.50 -12.09
C ARG A 149 3.32 4.57 -13.38
N SER A 150 3.66 5.52 -14.25
CA SER A 150 2.98 5.66 -15.53
C SER A 150 3.17 4.40 -16.40
N LEU A 151 2.06 3.79 -16.79
CA LEU A 151 1.98 2.65 -17.68
C LEU A 151 1.67 3.16 -19.10
N THR A 152 2.35 2.62 -20.11
CA THR A 152 2.07 2.93 -21.51
C THR A 152 1.36 1.74 -22.15
N VAL A 153 0.12 1.94 -22.59
CA VAL A 153 -0.66 0.94 -23.32
C VAL A 153 -0.59 1.28 -24.80
N THR A 154 -0.11 0.36 -25.63
CA THR A 154 -0.18 0.46 -27.08
C THR A 154 -1.29 -0.43 -27.62
N GLY A 155 -1.60 -0.33 -28.91
CA GLY A 155 -2.71 -1.08 -29.49
C GLY A 155 -2.43 -2.59 -29.51
N GLY A 156 -3.29 -3.35 -28.85
CA GLY A 156 -3.17 -4.80 -28.73
C GLY A 156 -2.31 -5.29 -27.56
N ASP A 157 -1.72 -4.37 -26.76
CA ASP A 157 -0.94 -4.76 -25.59
C ASP A 157 -1.82 -5.38 -24.50
N ALA A 158 -1.27 -6.37 -23.81
CA ALA A 158 -1.76 -6.90 -22.54
C ALA A 158 -0.68 -6.66 -21.47
N LEU A 159 -0.83 -5.58 -20.69
CA LEU A 159 0.02 -5.36 -19.54
C LEU A 159 -0.46 -6.24 -18.40
N THR A 160 0.35 -7.18 -17.99
CA THR A 160 0.09 -8.12 -16.91
C THR A 160 1.01 -7.81 -15.72
N GLU A 161 0.79 -8.49 -14.58
CA GLU A 161 1.60 -8.34 -13.36
C GLU A 161 1.59 -6.91 -12.77
N VAL A 162 0.53 -6.13 -13.02
CA VAL A 162 0.31 -4.84 -12.35
C VAL A 162 -0.26 -5.10 -10.96
N ASN A 163 0.56 -5.65 -10.09
CA ASN A 163 0.15 -6.21 -8.80
C ASN A 163 0.20 -5.18 -7.68
N ALA A 164 -0.62 -5.41 -6.64
CA ALA A 164 -0.65 -4.62 -5.43
C ALA A 164 -0.62 -5.54 -4.20
N GLY A 165 0.44 -5.43 -3.39
CA GLY A 165 0.52 -6.03 -2.07
C GLY A 165 -0.05 -5.07 -1.03
N VAL A 166 -1.09 -5.48 -0.32
CA VAL A 166 -1.69 -4.76 0.80
C VAL A 166 -1.04 -5.24 2.09
N VAL A 167 -0.43 -4.34 2.82
CA VAL A 167 0.24 -4.64 4.09
C VAL A 167 -0.69 -4.28 5.23
N ARG A 168 -1.01 -5.23 6.08
CA ARG A 168 -1.70 -4.97 7.35
C ARG A 168 -0.70 -4.46 8.36
N LEU A 169 -0.97 -3.29 8.96
CA LEU A 169 -0.06 -2.69 9.92
C LEU A 169 -0.26 -3.29 11.30
N GLY A 170 0.84 -3.53 12.00
CA GLY A 170 0.85 -4.06 13.34
C GLY A 170 0.86 -3.00 14.43
N GLU A 171 0.77 -3.44 15.67
CA GLU A 171 0.86 -2.62 16.88
C GLU A 171 1.71 -3.33 17.93
N LEU A 172 2.46 -2.56 18.68
CA LEU A 172 3.22 -3.03 19.85
C LEU A 172 2.84 -2.18 21.05
N SER A 173 2.45 -2.81 22.16
CA SER A 173 2.13 -2.12 23.41
C SER A 173 2.78 -2.81 24.62
N GLY A 174 2.98 -2.02 25.65
CA GLY A 174 3.60 -2.52 26.87
C GLY A 174 3.47 -1.54 28.02
N GLU A 175 4.09 -1.93 29.15
CA GLU A 175 4.10 -1.16 30.40
C GLU A 175 5.47 -1.23 31.06
N ILE A 176 5.79 -0.17 31.81
CA ILE A 176 7.03 -0.05 32.58
C ILE A 176 6.66 0.16 34.04
N TRP A 177 7.27 -0.59 34.92
CA TRP A 177 6.99 -0.54 36.36
C TRP A 177 8.27 -0.39 37.22
N GLU A 178 8.09 0.00 38.48
CA GLU A 178 9.13 0.03 39.51
C GLU A 178 9.21 -1.32 40.18
N ASP A 179 10.23 -2.11 39.86
CA ASP A 179 10.53 -3.39 40.52
C ASP A 179 11.16 -3.11 41.87
N SER A 180 10.32 -2.92 42.89
CA SER A 180 10.74 -2.49 44.23
C SER A 180 11.48 -3.57 45.03
N ASN A 181 11.27 -4.84 44.66
CA ASN A 181 11.89 -5.99 45.35
C ASN A 181 13.04 -6.61 44.54
N GLY A 182 13.24 -6.20 43.26
CA GLY A 182 14.33 -6.67 42.40
C GLY A 182 14.17 -8.10 41.91
N ASP A 183 12.94 -8.64 41.89
CA ASP A 183 12.69 -10.03 41.48
C ASP A 183 12.33 -10.16 39.97
N GLY A 184 12.15 -9.04 39.29
CA GLY A 184 11.82 -8.97 37.86
C GLY A 184 10.40 -9.43 37.51
N VAL A 185 9.51 -9.52 38.52
CA VAL A 185 8.10 -9.88 38.36
C VAL A 185 7.23 -8.73 38.84
N GLN A 186 6.32 -8.27 38.00
CA GLN A 186 5.41 -7.19 38.38
C GLN A 186 4.41 -7.65 39.45
N ASP A 187 4.50 -7.09 40.64
CA ASP A 187 3.58 -7.31 41.73
C ASP A 187 2.41 -6.29 41.75
N ALA A 188 1.29 -6.68 42.37
CA ALA A 188 0.09 -5.85 42.43
C ALA A 188 0.26 -4.51 43.17
N GLN A 189 1.32 -4.36 43.97
CA GLN A 189 1.63 -3.14 44.73
C GLN A 189 2.72 -2.30 44.06
N GLU A 190 3.33 -2.80 43.00
CA GLU A 190 4.37 -2.09 42.29
C GLU A 190 3.76 -1.04 41.36
N LYS A 191 4.42 0.12 41.31
CA LYS A 191 3.92 1.27 40.59
C LYS A 191 4.32 1.21 39.14
N LEU A 192 3.41 1.59 38.28
CA LEU A 192 3.71 1.89 36.88
C LEU A 192 4.42 3.25 36.78
N LEU A 193 5.41 3.35 35.88
CA LEU A 193 6.26 4.54 35.74
C LEU A 193 5.82 5.38 34.56
N GLU A 194 5.36 6.60 34.84
CA GLU A 194 5.04 7.62 33.84
C GLU A 194 6.30 8.30 33.31
N GLY A 195 6.27 8.73 32.03
CA GLY A 195 7.28 9.58 31.40
C GLY A 195 8.58 8.87 31.03
N VAL A 196 8.63 7.53 31.11
CA VAL A 196 9.79 6.76 30.68
C VAL A 196 9.87 6.72 29.17
N THR A 197 11.04 7.07 28.63
CA THR A 197 11.26 7.11 27.18
C THR A 197 11.51 5.73 26.59
N VAL A 198 10.70 5.33 25.63
CA VAL A 198 10.82 4.08 24.86
C VAL A 198 11.06 4.41 23.41
N HIS A 199 12.10 3.81 22.83
CA HIS A 199 12.46 3.97 21.44
C HIS A 199 12.21 2.68 20.66
N LEU A 200 11.49 2.77 19.57
CA LEU A 200 11.42 1.73 18.56
C LEU A 200 12.63 1.84 17.66
N MET A 201 13.36 0.76 17.49
CA MET A 201 14.57 0.71 16.67
C MET A 201 14.41 -0.33 15.55
N ASN A 202 15.19 -0.17 14.49
CA ASN A 202 15.33 -1.23 13.49
C ASN A 202 15.93 -2.50 14.11
N GLY A 203 15.75 -3.68 13.48
CA GLY A 203 16.20 -4.96 14.01
C GLY A 203 17.69 -5.05 14.32
N THR A 204 18.54 -4.18 13.73
CA THR A 204 19.97 -4.08 14.08
C THR A 204 20.24 -3.25 15.33
N GLY A 205 19.24 -2.55 15.88
CA GLY A 205 19.37 -1.67 17.03
C GLY A 205 20.22 -0.41 16.78
N ARG A 206 20.44 -0.02 15.51
CA ARG A 206 21.31 1.12 15.16
C ARG A 206 20.56 2.40 14.86
N THR A 207 19.30 2.30 14.45
CA THR A 207 18.50 3.44 14.01
C THR A 207 17.22 3.50 14.81
N ILE A 208 16.94 4.63 15.44
CA ILE A 208 15.64 4.92 16.05
C ILE A 208 14.66 5.23 14.93
N LEU A 209 13.53 4.53 14.93
CA LEU A 209 12.44 4.69 13.97
C LEU A 209 11.33 5.55 14.55
N ASP A 210 11.05 5.39 15.86
CA ASP A 210 10.03 6.16 16.58
C ASP A 210 10.38 6.23 18.07
N THR A 211 9.74 7.18 18.78
CA THR A 211 9.97 7.39 20.22
C THR A 211 8.67 7.81 20.88
N VAL A 212 8.33 7.14 21.98
CA VAL A 212 7.18 7.46 22.81
C VAL A 212 7.63 7.56 24.28
N ALA A 213 6.82 8.21 25.10
CA ALA A 213 6.95 8.16 26.56
C ALA A 213 5.77 7.38 27.13
N THR A 214 5.97 6.70 28.26
CA THR A 214 4.87 6.08 28.99
C THR A 214 3.88 7.13 29.50
N ASP A 215 2.60 6.80 29.43
CA ASP A 215 1.50 7.64 29.94
C ASP A 215 1.38 7.56 31.49
N GLU A 216 0.35 8.21 32.05
CA GLU A 216 0.03 8.23 33.47
C GLU A 216 -0.24 6.85 34.07
N ASP A 217 -0.60 5.87 33.24
CA ASP A 217 -0.76 4.46 33.59
C ASP A 217 0.52 3.64 33.33
N GLY A 218 1.66 4.27 33.04
CA GLY A 218 2.95 3.63 32.75
C GLY A 218 2.96 2.83 31.44
N ARG A 219 2.02 3.07 30.54
CA ARG A 219 1.85 2.33 29.29
C ARG A 219 2.45 3.08 28.10
N PHE A 220 2.94 2.31 27.14
CA PHE A 220 3.39 2.82 25.86
C PHE A 220 2.79 2.02 24.71
N SER A 221 2.66 2.64 23.52
CA SER A 221 2.27 1.93 22.30
C SER A 221 2.89 2.54 21.06
N PHE A 222 3.31 1.66 20.14
CA PHE A 222 3.67 1.98 18.76
C PHE A 222 2.61 1.41 17.85
N LYS A 223 1.97 2.27 17.05
CA LYS A 223 0.86 1.91 16.16
C LYS A 223 1.28 1.98 14.71
N ARG A 224 0.53 1.31 13.84
CA ARG A 224 0.72 1.33 12.39
C ARG A 224 2.15 0.95 11.98
N MET A 225 2.68 -0.08 12.60
CA MET A 225 4.01 -0.59 12.33
C MET A 225 3.99 -1.47 11.07
N MET A 226 4.93 -1.23 10.17
CA MET A 226 5.17 -2.16 9.04
C MET A 226 5.67 -3.50 9.56
N PRO A 227 5.40 -4.63 8.88
CA PRO A 227 6.09 -5.88 9.15
C PRO A 227 7.61 -5.72 9.05
N GLY A 228 8.36 -6.42 9.91
CA GLY A 228 9.81 -6.34 9.91
C GLY A 228 10.45 -6.67 11.24
N ASP A 229 11.78 -6.56 11.27
CA ASP A 229 12.58 -6.81 12.47
C ASP A 229 12.80 -5.52 13.26
N TYR A 230 12.58 -5.60 14.55
CA TYR A 230 12.65 -4.48 15.47
C TYR A 230 13.43 -4.82 16.74
N LYS A 231 13.85 -3.77 17.42
CA LYS A 231 14.30 -3.77 18.82
C LYS A 231 13.63 -2.63 19.56
N LEU A 232 13.46 -2.79 20.86
CA LEU A 232 13.15 -1.67 21.75
C LEU A 232 14.41 -1.23 22.50
N ARG A 233 14.47 0.06 22.79
CA ARG A 233 15.40 0.63 23.78
C ARG A 233 14.60 1.47 24.76
N VAL A 234 14.83 1.23 26.03
CA VAL A 234 14.24 2.02 27.12
C VAL A 234 15.38 2.80 27.78
N ASP A 235 15.17 4.09 28.02
CA ASP A 235 16.10 4.91 28.77
C ASP A 235 15.66 4.92 30.24
N ALA A 236 16.49 4.40 31.17
CA ALA A 236 16.16 4.37 32.59
C ALA A 236 15.97 5.80 33.13
N PRO A 237 14.93 6.07 33.93
CA PRO A 237 14.80 7.35 34.61
C PRO A 237 15.95 7.60 35.60
N GLU A 238 16.20 8.87 35.96
CA GLU A 238 17.25 9.22 36.91
C GLU A 238 17.04 8.49 38.25
N GLY A 239 18.06 7.79 38.67
CA GLY A 239 18.05 7.01 39.92
C GLY A 239 17.54 5.58 39.82
N TYR A 240 17.14 5.13 38.64
CA TYR A 240 16.70 3.77 38.34
C TYR A 240 17.77 2.97 37.59
N VAL A 241 17.73 1.68 37.77
CA VAL A 241 18.49 0.67 37.02
C VAL A 241 17.52 -0.44 36.63
N PHE A 242 17.76 -1.11 35.52
CA PHE A 242 16.91 -2.22 35.11
C PHE A 242 17.09 -3.43 36.00
N SER A 243 15.99 -4.07 36.38
CA SER A 243 16.01 -5.36 37.06
C SER A 243 16.41 -6.49 36.09
N ALA A 244 16.89 -7.59 36.66
CA ALA A 244 17.24 -8.74 35.84
C ALA A 244 15.98 -9.32 35.16
N PRO A 245 16.01 -9.62 33.84
CA PRO A 245 14.84 -10.14 33.17
C PRO A 245 14.46 -11.50 33.71
N THR A 246 13.22 -11.65 34.16
CA THR A 246 12.64 -12.96 34.46
C THR A 246 11.84 -13.47 33.26
N GLN A 247 11.55 -14.78 33.23
CA GLN A 247 10.94 -15.48 32.08
C GLN A 247 9.51 -15.05 31.74
N SER A 248 8.95 -14.02 32.33
CA SER A 248 7.54 -13.64 32.17
C SER A 248 7.25 -12.52 31.14
N SER A 249 8.26 -11.89 30.57
CA SER A 249 8.05 -10.90 29.50
C SER A 249 8.12 -11.53 28.12
N VAL A 250 7.21 -11.11 27.24
CA VAL A 250 7.19 -11.52 25.81
C VAL A 250 8.50 -11.13 25.11
N LEU A 251 9.14 -10.06 25.58
CA LEU A 251 10.47 -9.61 25.15
C LEU A 251 11.35 -9.43 26.40
N SER A 252 12.49 -10.10 26.46
CA SER A 252 13.49 -9.91 27.50
C SER A 252 14.41 -8.75 27.15
N LEU A 253 14.86 -8.01 28.20
CA LEU A 253 15.90 -7.01 28.04
C LEU A 253 17.28 -7.67 28.05
N GLU A 254 18.13 -7.25 27.12
CA GLU A 254 19.57 -7.42 27.22
C GLU A 254 20.13 -6.16 27.90
N SER A 255 20.56 -6.24 29.15
CA SER A 255 21.20 -5.09 29.80
C SER A 255 22.60 -4.89 29.23
N GLU A 256 22.80 -3.82 28.48
CA GLU A 256 24.14 -3.36 28.13
C GLU A 256 24.73 -2.51 29.29
N LYS A 257 26.04 -2.26 29.25
CA LYS A 257 26.81 -1.59 30.33
C LYS A 257 26.49 -0.11 30.54
N ASP A 258 25.58 0.45 29.80
CA ASP A 258 25.07 1.81 29.96
C ASP A 258 23.65 1.73 30.53
N ASP A 259 23.16 2.79 31.15
CA ASP A 259 21.81 2.90 31.73
C ASP A 259 20.65 2.75 30.73
N ARG A 260 20.84 1.91 29.70
CA ARG A 260 19.89 1.66 28.63
C ARG A 260 19.53 0.18 28.55
N GLY A 261 18.23 -0.10 28.59
CA GLY A 261 17.72 -1.43 28.37
C GLY A 261 17.41 -1.66 26.90
N TYR A 262 17.95 -2.72 26.32
CA TYR A 262 17.60 -3.16 24.95
C TYR A 262 16.83 -4.46 25.01
N SER A 263 15.75 -4.57 24.21
CA SER A 263 15.10 -5.87 24.01
C SER A 263 15.95 -6.77 23.12
N VAL A 264 15.71 -8.09 23.19
CA VAL A 264 16.10 -9.00 22.10
C VAL A 264 15.42 -8.53 20.80
N PRO A 265 16.02 -8.77 19.63
CA PRO A 265 15.33 -8.54 18.36
C PRO A 265 14.06 -9.38 18.25
N PHE A 266 13.01 -8.81 17.69
CA PHE A 266 11.76 -9.51 17.40
C PHE A 266 11.26 -9.17 16.00
N THR A 267 10.51 -10.10 15.40
CA THR A 267 9.88 -9.90 14.10
C THR A 267 8.40 -9.62 14.31
N LEU A 268 7.91 -8.54 13.73
CA LEU A 268 6.49 -8.21 13.66
C LEU A 268 5.96 -8.63 12.28
N LEU A 269 4.94 -9.47 12.26
CA LEU A 269 4.23 -9.83 11.03
C LEU A 269 3.05 -8.90 10.77
N GLY A 270 2.55 -8.92 9.54
CA GLY A 270 1.43 -8.08 9.13
C GLY A 270 0.18 -8.30 9.97
N GLY A 271 -0.41 -7.20 10.46
CA GLY A 271 -1.63 -7.20 11.26
C GLY A 271 -1.49 -7.74 12.69
N VAL A 272 -0.28 -8.15 13.10
CA VAL A 272 -0.06 -8.69 14.45
C VAL A 272 -0.05 -7.54 15.47
N LYS A 273 -0.79 -7.73 16.55
CA LYS A 273 -0.74 -6.87 17.74
C LYS A 273 0.01 -7.60 18.85
N VAL A 274 1.11 -7.02 19.26
CA VAL A 274 1.94 -7.54 20.36
C VAL A 274 1.60 -6.72 21.60
N ASP A 275 0.92 -7.37 22.54
CA ASP A 275 0.54 -6.76 23.82
C ASP A 275 1.35 -7.35 24.95
N GLY A 276 1.50 -6.60 26.04
CA GLY A 276 2.08 -7.09 27.28
C GLY A 276 3.61 -7.18 27.27
N VAL A 277 4.27 -6.32 26.51
CA VAL A 277 5.71 -6.07 26.67
C VAL A 277 5.94 -5.37 28.00
N ARG A 278 6.82 -5.92 28.86
CA ARG A 278 7.03 -5.44 30.23
C ARG A 278 8.51 -5.22 30.53
N PHE A 279 8.78 -4.09 31.18
CA PHE A 279 10.11 -3.72 31.67
C PHE A 279 10.02 -3.21 33.11
N GLY A 280 10.86 -3.79 34.01
CA GLY A 280 10.97 -3.40 35.40
C GLY A 280 12.36 -2.88 35.77
#